data_4c98f8f55a1e4ee3db63ddea643c3aec
#
_entry.id   4c98f8f55a1e4ee3db63ddea643c3aec
#
_cell.length_a   1.000
_cell.length_b   1.000
_cell.length_c   1.000
_cell.angle_alpha   90.00
_cell.angle_beta   90.00
_cell.angle_gamma   90.00
#
_symmetry.space_group_name_H-M   'P 1'
#
loop_
_entity.id
_entity.type
_entity.pdbx_description
1 polymer ?
#
loop_
_entity_poly.entity_id
_entity_poly.type
_entity_poly.pdbx_seq_one_letter_code
_entity_poly.pdbx_strand_id
1 'polypeptide(L)'
;NYMMVDGLRIHYLDEGPKDADPIILFHGEPAWSYQYRKMIPVLTEAGYRVVVPDMVGFGKSDKFESKFDYSYKHHIGVMKKLVERLDLKNTTHFGQDWGGLVGLRVVAEMPDRFGRVVVSNTGMVSGEGIRAWFTQRLMELTVWWNGSITFEELKIAAEKALKSENPSASEGVSMFTKWIAYSYYSE
;
A
#
# COMPACT_ATOMS: atom_id res chain seq x y z
N ASN A 1 10.44 15.35 -1.59
CA ASN A 1 11.76 14.85 -1.97
C ASN A 1 11.68 13.85 -3.12
N TYR A 2 12.82 13.57 -3.77
CA TYR A 2 12.93 12.56 -4.83
C TYR A 2 14.20 11.74 -4.65
N MET A 3 14.12 10.46 -4.99
CA MET A 3 15.27 9.54 -4.99
C MET A 3 15.21 8.68 -6.26
N MET A 4 16.36 8.49 -6.91
CA MET A 4 16.47 7.56 -8.02
C MET A 4 16.64 6.12 -7.49
N VAL A 5 15.75 5.22 -7.87
CA VAL A 5 15.80 3.79 -7.52
C VAL A 5 15.62 2.98 -8.79
N ASP A 6 16.63 2.23 -9.21
CA ASP A 6 16.63 1.40 -10.43
C ASP A 6 16.20 2.16 -11.70
N GLY A 7 16.67 3.41 -11.86
CA GLY A 7 16.32 4.25 -12.98
C GLY A 7 14.96 4.97 -12.85
N LEU A 8 14.18 4.68 -11.82
CA LEU A 8 12.91 5.33 -11.54
C LEU A 8 13.10 6.46 -10.52
N ARG A 9 12.44 7.57 -10.75
CA ARG A 9 12.37 8.69 -9.81
C ARG A 9 11.21 8.48 -8.85
N ILE A 10 11.53 8.18 -7.60
CA ILE A 10 10.57 7.93 -6.54
C ILE A 10 10.40 9.20 -5.71
N HIS A 11 9.18 9.70 -5.64
CA HIS A 11 8.80 10.80 -4.76
C HIS A 11 8.55 10.27 -3.35
N TYR A 12 8.94 11.03 -2.34
CA TYR A 12 8.60 10.77 -0.94
C TYR A 12 8.57 12.06 -0.12
N LEU A 13 7.73 12.10 0.87
CA LEU A 13 7.78 13.07 1.95
C LEU A 13 8.74 12.55 3.02
N ASP A 14 9.43 13.44 3.69
CA ASP A 14 10.36 13.12 4.79
C ASP A 14 10.36 14.32 5.74
N GLU A 15 9.48 14.26 6.72
CA GLU A 15 9.12 15.35 7.61
C GLU A 15 9.53 15.03 9.05
N GLY A 16 9.68 16.06 9.87
CA GLY A 16 10.13 15.95 11.26
C GLY A 16 11.65 15.85 11.42
N PRO A 17 12.14 15.68 12.66
CA PRO A 17 13.57 15.61 12.98
C PRO A 17 14.23 14.39 12.32
N LYS A 18 15.37 14.59 11.68
CA LYS A 18 16.04 13.51 10.91
C LYS A 18 16.69 12.44 11.77
N ASP A 19 16.98 12.76 13.01
CA ASP A 19 17.57 11.92 14.03
C ASP A 19 16.54 11.22 14.94
N ALA A 20 15.26 11.53 14.76
CA ALA A 20 14.17 10.90 15.49
C ALA A 20 13.84 9.51 14.96
N ASP A 21 13.16 8.70 15.79
CA ASP A 21 12.64 7.38 15.40
C ASP A 21 11.74 7.48 14.17
N PRO A 22 12.04 6.76 13.09
CA PRO A 22 11.30 6.89 11.85
C PRO A 22 9.99 6.08 11.85
N ILE A 23 8.96 6.70 11.28
CA ILE A 23 7.71 6.04 10.90
C ILE A 23 7.60 6.09 9.38
N ILE A 24 7.49 4.94 8.71
CA ILE A 24 7.26 4.88 7.28
C ILE A 24 5.82 4.48 7.00
N LEU A 25 5.13 5.30 6.17
CA LEU A 25 3.71 5.13 5.86
C LEU A 25 3.55 4.72 4.39
N PHE A 26 3.08 3.49 4.14
CA PHE A 26 2.80 3.00 2.79
C PHE A 26 1.31 3.10 2.48
N HIS A 27 0.99 3.83 1.41
CA HIS A 27 -0.38 4.07 0.96
C HIS A 27 -0.97 2.85 0.22
N GLY A 28 -2.29 2.82 0.14
CA GLY A 28 -3.04 1.86 -0.67
C GLY A 28 -3.35 2.38 -2.08
N GLU A 29 -4.10 1.60 -2.84
CA GLU A 29 -4.62 1.96 -4.15
C GLU A 29 -6.06 2.51 -4.01
N PRO A 30 -6.43 3.57 -4.75
CA PRO A 30 -5.68 4.35 -5.75
C PRO A 30 -5.01 5.61 -5.16
N ALA A 31 -4.61 5.59 -3.89
CA ALA A 31 -4.07 6.73 -3.17
C ALA A 31 -2.57 6.97 -3.45
N TRP A 32 -2.00 7.95 -2.77
CA TRP A 32 -0.56 8.27 -2.72
C TRP A 32 -0.27 8.94 -1.36
N SER A 33 0.90 9.51 -1.15
CA SER A 33 1.32 10.15 0.12
C SER A 33 0.28 11.14 0.68
N TYR A 34 -0.56 11.74 -0.14
CA TYR A 34 -1.64 12.63 0.27
C TYR A 34 -2.67 11.96 1.20
N GLN A 35 -2.81 10.63 1.14
CA GLN A 35 -3.64 9.85 2.07
C GLN A 35 -3.32 10.19 3.53
N TYR A 36 -2.05 10.39 3.82
CA TYR A 36 -1.56 10.61 5.19
C TYR A 36 -1.39 12.08 5.58
N ARG A 37 -1.85 13.03 4.75
CA ARG A 37 -1.70 14.48 4.98
C ARG A 37 -2.11 14.98 6.36
N LYS A 38 -3.09 14.30 7.00
CA LYS A 38 -3.56 14.65 8.35
C LYS A 38 -2.80 13.90 9.46
N MET A 39 -2.20 12.75 9.16
CA MET A 39 -1.39 12.00 10.12
C MET A 39 0.01 12.58 10.25
N ILE A 40 0.60 13.06 9.16
CA ILE A 40 1.96 13.61 9.14
C ILE A 40 2.16 14.67 10.23
N PRO A 41 1.37 15.77 10.29
CA PRO A 41 1.59 16.79 11.32
C PRO A 41 1.46 16.26 12.75
N VAL A 42 0.50 15.38 13.01
CA VAL A 42 0.31 14.78 14.34
C VAL A 42 1.53 13.97 14.76
N LEU A 43 2.09 13.18 13.87
CA LEU A 43 3.26 12.35 14.16
C LEU A 43 4.54 13.18 14.29
N THR A 44 4.72 14.21 13.46
CA THR A 44 5.88 15.09 13.54
C THR A 44 5.84 15.99 14.79
N GLU A 45 4.67 16.48 15.19
CA GLU A 45 4.47 17.20 16.46
C GLU A 45 4.75 16.31 17.68
N ALA A 46 4.49 14.99 17.56
CA ALA A 46 4.85 14.00 18.58
C ALA A 46 6.36 13.65 18.58
N GLY A 47 7.16 14.27 17.71
CA GLY A 47 8.61 14.14 17.67
C GLY A 47 9.15 13.00 16.79
N TYR A 48 8.32 12.40 15.94
CA TYR A 48 8.76 11.34 15.02
C TYR A 48 9.24 11.89 13.68
N ARG A 49 10.19 11.18 13.05
CA ARG A 49 10.49 11.36 11.63
C ARG A 49 9.47 10.57 10.81
N VAL A 50 8.80 11.21 9.86
CA VAL A 50 7.74 10.59 9.07
C VAL A 50 8.14 10.54 7.61
N VAL A 51 8.27 9.33 7.06
CA VAL A 51 8.62 9.07 5.67
C VAL A 51 7.41 8.49 4.94
N VAL A 52 7.00 9.12 3.83
CA VAL A 52 5.80 8.73 3.08
C VAL A 52 6.11 8.68 1.59
N PRO A 53 6.51 7.53 1.05
CA PRO A 53 6.76 7.39 -0.38
C PRO A 53 5.47 7.32 -1.18
N ASP A 54 5.52 7.82 -2.42
CA ASP A 54 4.58 7.46 -3.47
C ASP A 54 5.12 6.19 -4.16
N MET A 55 4.39 5.10 -4.14
CA MET A 55 4.79 3.89 -4.84
C MET A 55 4.86 4.13 -6.35
N VAL A 56 5.65 3.32 -7.07
CA VAL A 56 5.75 3.41 -8.54
C VAL A 56 4.35 3.34 -9.16
N GLY A 57 4.07 4.24 -10.09
CA GLY A 57 2.76 4.35 -10.72
C GLY A 57 1.82 5.36 -10.04
N PHE A 58 2.11 5.77 -8.81
CA PHE A 58 1.24 6.63 -8.00
C PHE A 58 1.85 8.01 -7.74
N GLY A 59 0.97 8.96 -7.42
CA GLY A 59 1.33 10.31 -7.01
C GLY A 59 2.35 10.97 -7.94
N LYS A 60 3.45 11.43 -7.37
CA LYS A 60 4.55 12.13 -8.06
C LYS A 60 5.73 11.22 -8.44
N SER A 61 5.65 9.93 -8.14
CA SER A 61 6.64 8.94 -8.60
C SER A 61 6.47 8.64 -10.08
N ASP A 62 7.54 8.15 -10.71
CA ASP A 62 7.53 7.74 -12.10
C ASP A 62 6.53 6.59 -12.33
N LYS A 63 6.10 6.50 -13.58
CA LYS A 63 5.11 5.54 -14.05
C LYS A 63 5.69 4.76 -15.21
N PHE A 64 5.44 3.45 -15.23
CA PHE A 64 5.77 2.63 -16.41
C PHE A 64 4.78 2.91 -17.54
N GLU A 65 5.26 2.85 -18.78
CA GLU A 65 4.42 2.94 -19.97
C GLU A 65 3.55 1.69 -20.12
N SER A 66 4.13 0.54 -19.80
CA SER A 66 3.45 -0.76 -19.88
C SER A 66 2.94 -1.20 -18.53
N LYS A 67 1.66 -1.60 -18.46
CA LYS A 67 1.08 -2.22 -17.27
C LYS A 67 1.73 -3.56 -16.89
N PHE A 68 2.41 -4.22 -17.81
CA PHE A 68 3.11 -5.48 -17.57
C PHE A 68 4.41 -5.32 -16.77
N ASP A 69 4.92 -4.09 -16.65
CA ASP A 69 6.12 -3.79 -15.86
C ASP A 69 5.81 -3.62 -14.37
N TYR A 70 4.52 -3.51 -14.02
CA TYR A 70 4.09 -3.47 -12.63
C TYR A 70 3.99 -4.88 -12.06
N SER A 71 4.62 -5.11 -10.92
CA SER A 71 4.47 -6.35 -10.18
C SER A 71 4.64 -6.12 -8.68
N TYR A 72 4.02 -6.98 -7.88
CA TYR A 72 4.16 -6.97 -6.43
C TYR A 72 5.64 -7.03 -6.01
N LYS A 73 6.42 -7.93 -6.65
CA LYS A 73 7.86 -8.07 -6.39
C LYS A 73 8.63 -6.78 -6.71
N HIS A 74 8.24 -6.06 -7.76
CA HIS A 74 8.88 -4.81 -8.14
C HIS A 74 8.64 -3.73 -7.07
N HIS A 75 7.40 -3.56 -6.61
CA HIS A 75 7.08 -2.61 -5.54
C HIS A 75 7.88 -2.89 -4.27
N ILE A 76 7.97 -4.17 -3.85
CA ILE A 76 8.79 -4.57 -2.70
C ILE A 76 10.25 -4.18 -2.92
N GLY A 77 10.83 -4.49 -4.08
CA GLY A 77 12.22 -4.19 -4.39
C GLY A 77 12.54 -2.69 -4.32
N VAL A 78 11.67 -1.85 -4.88
CA VAL A 78 11.82 -0.39 -4.84
C VAL A 78 11.72 0.14 -3.41
N MET A 79 10.74 -0.32 -2.63
CA MET A 79 10.56 0.15 -1.25
C MET A 79 11.70 -0.30 -0.33
N LYS A 80 12.24 -1.52 -0.51
CA LYS A 80 13.43 -1.97 0.22
C LYS A 80 14.63 -1.05 -0.03
N LYS A 81 14.91 -0.74 -1.29
CA LYS A 81 16.00 0.17 -1.66
C LYS A 81 15.81 1.58 -1.13
N LEU A 82 14.56 2.06 -1.05
CA LEU A 82 14.26 3.34 -0.41
C LEU A 82 14.62 3.31 1.08
N VAL A 83 14.20 2.27 1.81
CA VAL A 83 14.50 2.08 3.24
C VAL A 83 16.00 2.00 3.47
N GLU A 84 16.74 1.28 2.62
CA GLU A 84 18.20 1.16 2.67
C GLU A 84 18.90 2.50 2.45
N ARG A 85 18.53 3.23 1.40
CA ARG A 85 19.18 4.49 1.02
C ARG A 85 18.89 5.64 1.99
N LEU A 86 17.74 5.61 2.66
CA LEU A 86 17.41 6.55 3.74
C LEU A 86 18.02 6.10 5.08
N ASP A 87 18.69 4.95 5.10
CA ASP A 87 19.27 4.29 6.29
C ASP A 87 18.29 4.24 7.47
N LEU A 88 17.02 3.92 7.19
CA LEU A 88 16.00 3.84 8.23
C LEU A 88 16.29 2.63 9.13
N LYS A 89 16.28 2.85 10.47
CA LYS A 89 16.53 1.84 11.51
C LYS A 89 15.51 1.99 12.62
N ASN A 90 15.23 0.92 13.35
CA ASN A 90 14.19 0.88 14.39
C ASN A 90 12.85 1.45 13.91
N THR A 91 12.56 1.27 12.63
CA THR A 91 11.44 1.90 11.93
C THR A 91 10.10 1.32 12.37
N THR A 92 9.11 2.18 12.59
CA THR A 92 7.72 1.76 12.65
C THR A 92 7.13 1.76 11.24
N HIS A 93 6.68 0.60 10.75
CA HIS A 93 5.92 0.53 9.52
C HIS A 93 4.44 0.72 9.80
N PHE A 94 3.78 1.61 9.07
CA PHE A 94 2.33 1.70 8.98
C PHE A 94 1.91 1.44 7.53
N GLY A 95 1.01 0.49 7.32
CA GLY A 95 0.51 0.16 5.98
C GLY A 95 -1.00 -0.04 5.94
N GLN A 96 -1.62 0.49 4.90
CA GLN A 96 -3.04 0.33 4.62
C GLN A 96 -3.21 -0.24 3.21
N ASP A 97 -4.16 -1.19 3.03
CA ASP A 97 -4.48 -1.80 1.73
C ASP A 97 -3.23 -2.41 1.06
N TRP A 98 -2.88 -2.05 -0.18
CA TRP A 98 -1.64 -2.46 -0.86
C TRP A 98 -0.37 -2.05 -0.11
N GLY A 99 -0.40 -0.90 0.57
CA GLY A 99 0.70 -0.46 1.42
C GLY A 99 0.98 -1.41 2.57
N GLY A 100 -0.05 -2.06 3.10
CA GLY A 100 0.10 -3.13 4.08
C GLY A 100 0.71 -4.39 3.48
N LEU A 101 0.22 -4.85 2.31
CA LEU A 101 0.76 -6.04 1.64
C LEU A 101 2.24 -5.88 1.27
N VAL A 102 2.60 -4.77 0.62
CA VAL A 102 3.99 -4.47 0.25
C VAL A 102 4.85 -4.28 1.49
N GLY A 103 4.35 -3.51 2.47
CA GLY A 103 5.11 -3.16 3.66
C GLY A 103 5.38 -4.35 4.56
N LEU A 104 4.41 -5.22 4.80
CA LEU A 104 4.61 -6.44 5.58
C LEU A 104 5.70 -7.35 4.95
N ARG A 105 5.74 -7.41 3.62
CA ARG A 105 6.79 -8.16 2.93
C ARG A 105 8.15 -7.48 3.05
N VAL A 106 8.22 -6.15 2.95
CA VAL A 106 9.46 -5.39 3.19
C VAL A 106 9.96 -5.62 4.62
N VAL A 107 9.09 -5.54 5.62
CA VAL A 107 9.44 -5.83 7.03
C VAL A 107 9.96 -7.24 7.20
N ALA A 108 9.30 -8.24 6.61
CA ALA A 108 9.72 -9.64 6.71
C ALA A 108 11.08 -9.92 6.04
N GLU A 109 11.44 -9.17 4.99
CA GLU A 109 12.73 -9.31 4.31
C GLU A 109 13.86 -8.45 4.90
N MET A 110 13.52 -7.51 5.81
CA MET A 110 14.47 -6.58 6.43
C MET A 110 14.19 -6.42 7.94
N PRO A 111 14.06 -7.52 8.71
CA PRO A 111 13.58 -7.48 10.09
C PRO A 111 14.44 -6.59 11.00
N ASP A 112 15.75 -6.53 10.74
CA ASP A 112 16.69 -5.74 11.56
C ASP A 112 16.48 -4.22 11.42
N ARG A 113 15.71 -3.76 10.45
CA ARG A 113 15.41 -2.33 10.23
C ARG A 113 14.09 -1.88 10.85
N PHE A 114 13.26 -2.81 11.28
CA PHE A 114 11.92 -2.52 11.78
C PHE A 114 11.74 -2.96 13.22
N GLY A 115 11.31 -2.04 14.06
CA GLY A 115 11.00 -2.32 15.47
C GLY A 115 9.51 -2.55 15.72
N ARG A 116 8.63 -1.99 14.89
CA ARG A 116 7.17 -2.04 15.07
C ARG A 116 6.43 -2.10 13.75
N VAL A 117 5.24 -2.71 13.79
CA VAL A 117 4.33 -2.79 12.63
C VAL A 117 2.94 -2.40 13.06
N VAL A 118 2.32 -1.52 12.29
CA VAL A 118 0.92 -1.13 12.40
C VAL A 118 0.25 -1.36 11.05
N VAL A 119 -0.85 -2.07 11.03
CA VAL A 119 -1.61 -2.36 9.80
C VAL A 119 -3.06 -1.95 9.96
N SER A 120 -3.63 -1.41 8.89
CA SER A 120 -5.01 -0.99 8.83
C SER A 120 -5.62 -1.41 7.51
N ASN A 121 -6.78 -2.06 7.56
CA ASN A 121 -7.55 -2.45 6.38
C ASN A 121 -6.70 -3.06 5.25
N THR A 122 -5.89 -4.05 5.60
CA THR A 122 -5.02 -4.78 4.68
C THR A 122 -5.22 -6.29 4.82
N GLY A 123 -4.85 -7.03 3.79
CA GLY A 123 -4.85 -8.49 3.80
C GLY A 123 -3.47 -9.06 4.15
N MET A 124 -3.45 -10.24 4.74
CA MET A 124 -2.26 -11.09 4.77
C MET A 124 -2.53 -12.29 3.86
N VAL A 125 -1.71 -12.44 2.83
CA VAL A 125 -1.77 -13.65 1.99
C VAL A 125 -1.08 -14.76 2.75
N SER A 126 -1.86 -15.59 3.46
CA SER A 126 -1.34 -16.82 4.02
C SER A 126 -1.02 -17.79 2.87
N GLY A 127 0.26 -18.15 2.73
CA GLY A 127 0.80 -18.85 1.55
C GLY A 127 0.40 -20.34 1.39
N GLU A 128 -0.67 -20.82 2.02
CA GLU A 128 -1.04 -22.23 1.96
C GLU A 128 -2.46 -22.44 1.40
N GLY A 129 -2.52 -23.20 0.29
CA GLY A 129 -3.74 -23.75 -0.27
C GLY A 129 -4.31 -23.03 -1.51
N ILE A 130 -5.26 -23.71 -2.16
CA ILE A 130 -5.97 -23.24 -3.38
C ILE A 130 -6.61 -21.86 -3.17
N ARG A 131 -7.04 -21.52 -1.97
CA ARG A 131 -7.64 -20.21 -1.66
C ARG A 131 -6.62 -19.08 -1.73
N ALA A 132 -5.41 -19.25 -1.20
CA ALA A 132 -4.33 -18.26 -1.29
C ALA A 132 -3.92 -18.04 -2.75
N TRP A 133 -3.79 -19.13 -3.53
CA TRP A 133 -3.52 -19.05 -4.97
C TRP A 133 -4.63 -18.29 -5.71
N PHE A 134 -5.91 -18.56 -5.40
CA PHE A 134 -7.04 -17.89 -6.02
C PHE A 134 -7.11 -16.39 -5.67
N THR A 135 -6.85 -16.05 -4.40
CA THR A 135 -6.81 -14.65 -3.93
C THR A 135 -5.63 -13.89 -4.56
N GLN A 136 -4.46 -14.52 -4.63
CA GLN A 136 -3.29 -13.96 -5.29
C GLN A 136 -3.55 -13.75 -6.78
N ARG A 137 -4.18 -14.74 -7.44
CA ARG A 137 -4.53 -14.67 -8.87
C ARG A 137 -5.62 -13.62 -9.14
N LEU A 138 -6.58 -13.48 -8.23
CA LEU A 138 -7.61 -12.43 -8.31
C LEU A 138 -7.00 -11.04 -8.11
N MET A 139 -6.06 -10.88 -7.16
CA MET A 139 -5.30 -9.63 -6.96
C MET A 139 -4.44 -9.30 -8.19
N GLU A 140 -3.75 -10.27 -8.77
CA GLU A 140 -3.02 -10.08 -10.03
C GLU A 140 -3.96 -9.66 -11.17
N LEU A 141 -5.14 -10.24 -11.28
CA LEU A 141 -6.15 -9.88 -12.27
C LEU A 141 -6.77 -8.50 -12.03
N THR A 142 -6.99 -8.08 -10.78
CA THR A 142 -7.50 -6.74 -10.46
C THR A 142 -6.45 -5.66 -10.72
N VAL A 143 -5.18 -5.92 -10.43
CA VAL A 143 -4.06 -5.04 -10.83
C VAL A 143 -3.88 -5.04 -12.36
N TRP A 144 -4.11 -6.16 -12.99
CA TRP A 144 -4.00 -6.30 -14.46
C TRP A 144 -5.16 -5.64 -15.22
N TRP A 145 -6.35 -5.51 -14.59
CA TRP A 145 -7.55 -4.98 -15.22
C TRP A 145 -7.87 -3.52 -14.89
N ASN A 146 -7.01 -2.80 -14.27
CA ASN A 146 -7.24 -1.39 -13.90
C ASN A 146 -7.43 -0.41 -15.09
N GLY A 147 -7.88 -0.92 -16.23
CA GLY A 147 -8.18 -0.12 -17.43
C GLY A 147 -9.65 0.12 -17.72
N SER A 148 -10.61 -0.59 -17.12
CA SER A 148 -11.99 -0.49 -17.58
C SER A 148 -13.11 -1.07 -16.71
N ILE A 149 -12.93 -1.30 -15.41
CA ILE A 149 -14.08 -1.63 -14.56
C ILE A 149 -14.79 -0.34 -14.18
N THR A 150 -16.03 -0.19 -14.62
CA THR A 150 -16.90 0.92 -14.21
C THR A 150 -17.37 0.70 -12.77
N PHE A 151 -17.74 1.77 -12.08
CA PHE A 151 -18.31 1.72 -10.72
C PHE A 151 -19.52 0.78 -10.64
N GLU A 152 -20.33 0.72 -11.69
CA GLU A 152 -21.52 -0.17 -11.76
C GLU A 152 -21.11 -1.66 -11.84
N GLU A 153 -20.06 -2.00 -12.56
CA GLU A 153 -19.57 -3.38 -12.62
C GLU A 153 -18.97 -3.83 -11.29
N LEU A 154 -18.26 -2.94 -10.59
CA LEU A 154 -17.78 -3.17 -9.22
C LEU A 154 -18.94 -3.39 -8.25
N LYS A 155 -19.98 -2.59 -8.34
CA LYS A 155 -21.20 -2.71 -7.53
C LYS A 155 -21.90 -4.06 -7.76
N ILE A 156 -22.07 -4.46 -9.03
CA ILE A 156 -22.68 -5.75 -9.40
C ILE A 156 -21.82 -6.92 -8.87
N ALA A 157 -20.49 -6.84 -9.00
CA ALA A 157 -19.58 -7.85 -8.47
C ALA A 157 -19.64 -7.95 -6.94
N ALA A 158 -19.73 -6.81 -6.26
CA ALA A 158 -19.89 -6.73 -4.81
C ALA A 158 -21.24 -7.31 -4.35
N GLU A 159 -22.34 -6.97 -5.02
CA GLU A 159 -23.66 -7.52 -4.70
C GLU A 159 -23.74 -9.04 -4.94
N LYS A 160 -23.05 -9.55 -5.96
CA LYS A 160 -22.94 -10.97 -6.23
C LYS A 160 -22.12 -11.72 -5.17
N ALA A 161 -21.05 -11.11 -4.68
CA ALA A 161 -20.23 -11.67 -3.60
C ALA A 161 -20.98 -11.63 -2.25
N LEU A 162 -21.77 -10.59 -1.97
CA LEU A 162 -22.61 -10.48 -0.78
C LEU A 162 -23.75 -11.52 -0.73
N LYS A 163 -24.20 -11.97 -1.89
CA LYS A 163 -25.20 -13.05 -2.01
C LYS A 163 -24.60 -14.45 -1.97
N SER A 164 -23.27 -14.57 -1.96
CA SER A 164 -22.61 -15.88 -1.83
C SER A 164 -22.76 -16.39 -0.39
N GLU A 165 -22.99 -17.68 -0.21
CA GLU A 165 -23.14 -18.34 1.08
C GLU A 165 -21.84 -18.39 1.92
N ASN A 166 -20.80 -17.67 1.51
CA ASN A 166 -19.51 -17.63 2.20
C ASN A 166 -19.38 -16.35 3.04
N PRO A 167 -19.56 -16.40 4.38
CA PRO A 167 -19.55 -15.23 5.26
C PRO A 167 -18.25 -14.43 5.19
N SER A 168 -17.09 -15.08 5.01
CA SER A 168 -15.79 -14.42 4.96
C SER A 168 -15.59 -13.62 3.68
N ALA A 169 -16.25 -14.00 2.59
CA ALA A 169 -16.23 -13.22 1.34
C ALA A 169 -17.13 -11.97 1.44
N SER A 170 -18.26 -12.06 2.13
CA SER A 170 -19.20 -10.96 2.31
C SER A 170 -18.64 -9.84 3.19
N GLU A 171 -17.88 -10.14 4.24
CA GLU A 171 -17.26 -9.14 5.10
C GLU A 171 -16.13 -8.38 4.40
N GLY A 172 -15.28 -9.08 3.65
CA GLY A 172 -14.21 -8.47 2.87
C GLY A 172 -14.72 -7.50 1.80
N VAL A 173 -15.75 -7.90 1.06
CA VAL A 173 -16.37 -7.07 0.02
C VAL A 173 -17.13 -5.88 0.63
N SER A 174 -17.81 -6.06 1.76
CA SER A 174 -18.50 -4.96 2.47
C SER A 174 -17.53 -3.87 2.93
N MET A 175 -16.34 -4.24 3.45
CA MET A 175 -15.31 -3.28 3.83
C MET A 175 -14.70 -2.57 2.63
N PHE A 176 -14.42 -3.28 1.56
CA PHE A 176 -13.86 -2.72 0.33
C PHE A 176 -14.82 -1.73 -0.33
N THR A 177 -16.10 -2.06 -0.44
CA THR A 177 -17.15 -1.19 -1.01
C THR A 177 -17.38 0.06 -0.16
N LYS A 178 -17.36 -0.06 1.16
CA LYS A 178 -17.46 1.08 2.08
C LYS A 178 -16.25 2.00 1.97
N TRP A 179 -15.08 1.44 1.78
CA TRP A 179 -13.85 2.21 1.64
C TRP A 179 -13.79 2.98 0.30
N ILE A 180 -14.17 2.36 -0.82
CA ILE A 180 -14.29 3.06 -2.11
C ILE A 180 -15.29 4.22 -2.00
N ALA A 181 -16.46 4.00 -1.42
CA ALA A 181 -17.45 5.05 -1.22
C ALA A 181 -16.88 6.19 -0.35
N TYR A 182 -16.19 5.87 0.75
CA TYR A 182 -15.59 6.88 1.62
C TYR A 182 -14.46 7.68 0.94
N SER A 183 -13.64 7.04 0.10
CA SER A 183 -12.57 7.71 -0.63
C SER A 183 -13.06 8.64 -1.73
N TYR A 184 -14.21 8.36 -2.33
CA TYR A 184 -14.81 9.16 -3.40
C TYR A 184 -15.68 10.33 -2.89
N TYR A 185 -16.28 10.21 -1.70
CA TYR A 185 -17.25 11.19 -1.18
C TYR A 185 -16.71 12.05 -0.02
N SER A 186 -15.47 11.89 0.39
CA SER A 186 -14.84 12.70 1.45
C SER A 186 -13.92 13.79 0.88
N GLU A 187 -14.46 14.62 -0.03
CA GLU A 187 -13.87 15.93 -0.32
C GLU A 187 -14.25 16.98 0.73
#